data_6073889134815e46dbd3ee65fdc66b7c
#
_entry.id   6073889134815e46dbd3ee65fdc66b7c
#
_cell.length_a   1.000
_cell.length_b   1.000
_cell.length_c   1.000
_cell.angle_alpha   90.00
_cell.angle_beta   90.00
_cell.angle_gamma   90.00
#
_symmetry.space_group_name_H-M   'P 1'
#
loop_
_entity.id
_entity.type
_entity.pdbx_description
1 polymer ?
#
loop_
_entity_poly.entity_id
_entity_poly.type
_entity_poly.pdbx_seq_one_letter_code
_entity_poly.pdbx_strand_id
1 'polypeptide(L)'
;MKNFRNINIYSDYGKVDKEIILEFENEFNIKLPSLYIDLITAHNAPKSEENCFEYENERNQPTFSSFGFEEFETEQSSASLENIYAQYIYDDPIYGYEHVYSFGSTGEGHFICFDYRDDPKGDEPKICIVIHDEYDEKTGKRLLFPVAENFEAFLDDLKSFDEMMEKYS
;
A
#
# COMPACT_ATOMS: atom_id res chain seq x y z
N MET A 1 -19.63 12.48 4.40
CA MET A 1 -18.89 11.21 4.48
C MET A 1 -19.37 10.27 3.40
N LYS A 2 -18.46 9.64 2.68
CA LYS A 2 -18.80 8.73 1.59
C LYS A 2 -18.28 7.33 1.88
N ASN A 3 -19.09 6.34 1.56
CA ASN A 3 -18.71 4.95 1.74
C ASN A 3 -18.05 4.41 0.48
N PHE A 4 -16.97 3.66 0.65
CA PHE A 4 -16.39 2.82 -0.37
C PHE A 4 -16.24 1.43 0.24
N ARG A 5 -17.09 0.50 -0.16
CA ARG A 5 -17.22 -0.81 0.49
C ARG A 5 -17.45 -0.64 1.99
N ASN A 6 -16.54 -1.15 2.81
CA ASN A 6 -16.65 -1.10 4.28
C ASN A 6 -15.98 0.12 4.92
N ILE A 7 -15.38 1.01 4.14
CA ILE A 7 -14.72 2.19 4.71
C ILE A 7 -15.55 3.45 4.52
N ASN A 8 -15.49 4.32 5.53
CA ASN A 8 -16.19 5.60 5.56
C ASN A 8 -15.16 6.70 5.33
N ILE A 9 -15.17 7.27 4.13
CA ILE A 9 -14.19 8.27 3.70
C ILE A 9 -14.70 9.67 4.08
N TYR A 10 -13.90 10.41 4.83
CA TYR A 10 -14.25 11.76 5.26
C TYR A 10 -13.47 12.85 4.53
N SER A 11 -12.39 12.51 3.82
CA SER A 11 -11.56 13.46 3.08
C SER A 11 -10.78 12.76 1.99
N ASP A 12 -10.47 13.47 0.90
CA ASP A 12 -9.59 12.98 -0.16
C ASP A 12 -8.95 14.16 -0.89
N TYR A 13 -8.10 13.87 -1.85
CA TYR A 13 -7.46 14.87 -2.71
C TYR A 13 -8.08 14.92 -4.10
N GLY A 14 -9.37 14.61 -4.20
CA GLY A 14 -10.09 14.63 -5.48
C GLY A 14 -10.08 13.28 -6.17
N LYS A 15 -10.12 13.30 -7.49
CA LYS A 15 -10.22 12.10 -8.31
C LYS A 15 -9.03 12.00 -9.24
N VAL A 16 -8.57 10.78 -9.49
CA VAL A 16 -7.55 10.53 -10.51
C VAL A 16 -8.26 10.13 -11.80
N ASP A 17 -7.88 10.74 -12.92
CA ASP A 17 -8.40 10.38 -14.23
C ASP A 17 -7.94 8.97 -14.57
N LYS A 18 -8.86 8.11 -14.96
CA LYS A 18 -8.56 6.72 -15.30
C LYS A 18 -7.53 6.61 -16.43
N GLU A 19 -7.54 7.53 -17.38
CA GLU A 19 -6.56 7.55 -18.46
C GLU A 19 -5.13 7.73 -17.94
N ILE A 20 -4.95 8.55 -16.92
CA ILE A 20 -3.66 8.75 -16.28
C ILE A 20 -3.15 7.45 -15.67
N ILE A 21 -4.03 6.70 -15.01
CA ILE A 21 -3.69 5.41 -14.42
C ILE A 21 -3.31 4.40 -15.50
N LEU A 22 -4.05 4.35 -16.60
CA LEU A 22 -3.77 3.44 -17.71
C LEU A 22 -2.44 3.78 -18.39
N GLU A 23 -2.14 5.06 -18.56
CA GLU A 23 -0.83 5.51 -19.08
C GLU A 23 0.30 5.08 -18.16
N PHE A 24 0.11 5.22 -16.86
CA PHE A 24 1.08 4.78 -15.85
C PHE A 24 1.32 3.27 -15.95
N GLU A 25 0.25 2.47 -16.04
CA GLU A 25 0.38 1.02 -16.19
C GLU A 25 1.14 0.64 -17.46
N ASN A 26 0.87 1.33 -18.55
CA ASN A 26 1.57 1.06 -19.83
C ASN A 26 3.03 1.46 -19.76
N GLU A 27 3.34 2.60 -19.19
CA GLU A 27 4.72 3.11 -19.09
C GLU A 27 5.59 2.17 -18.25
N PHE A 28 5.10 1.73 -17.12
CA PHE A 28 5.87 0.91 -16.19
C PHE A 28 5.61 -0.59 -16.33
N ASN A 29 4.75 -0.97 -17.29
CA ASN A 29 4.43 -2.37 -17.58
C ASN A 29 3.98 -3.13 -16.32
N ILE A 30 3.06 -2.53 -15.58
CA ILE A 30 2.52 -3.05 -14.33
C ILE A 30 0.99 -3.00 -14.40
N LYS A 31 0.31 -3.91 -13.71
CA LYS A 31 -1.14 -3.91 -13.58
C LYS A 31 -1.52 -3.65 -12.12
N LEU A 32 -2.10 -2.49 -11.87
CA LEU A 32 -2.61 -2.16 -10.54
C LEU A 32 -3.90 -2.94 -10.26
N PRO A 33 -4.18 -3.28 -8.99
CA PRO A 33 -5.45 -3.95 -8.66
C PRO A 33 -6.65 -3.11 -9.13
N SER A 34 -7.63 -3.76 -9.76
CA SER A 34 -8.79 -3.05 -10.27
C SER A 34 -9.56 -2.32 -9.17
N LEU A 35 -9.65 -2.91 -7.98
CA LEU A 35 -10.31 -2.29 -6.84
C LEU A 35 -9.57 -1.03 -6.35
N TYR A 36 -8.24 -1.03 -6.40
CA TYR A 36 -7.44 0.15 -6.09
C TYR A 36 -7.68 1.26 -7.11
N ILE A 37 -7.75 0.90 -8.41
CA ILE A 37 -8.08 1.86 -9.47
C ILE A 37 -9.47 2.46 -9.23
N ASP A 38 -10.45 1.63 -8.90
CA ASP A 38 -11.80 2.11 -8.59
C ASP A 38 -11.79 3.07 -7.40
N LEU A 39 -10.99 2.77 -6.38
CA LEU A 39 -10.88 3.62 -5.21
C LEU A 39 -10.32 5.00 -5.56
N ILE A 40 -9.16 5.06 -6.23
CA ILE A 40 -8.46 6.33 -6.48
C ILE A 40 -9.12 7.15 -7.59
N THR A 41 -9.85 6.52 -8.50
CA THR A 41 -10.64 7.27 -9.48
C THR A 41 -11.82 7.99 -8.83
N ALA A 42 -12.30 7.49 -7.69
CA ALA A 42 -13.34 8.14 -6.90
C ALA A 42 -12.75 9.05 -5.80
N HIS A 43 -11.67 8.58 -5.15
CA HIS A 43 -11.08 9.24 -3.98
C HIS A 43 -9.57 9.04 -3.98
N ASN A 44 -8.81 10.03 -4.46
CA ASN A 44 -7.35 9.96 -4.41
C ASN A 44 -6.87 10.21 -2.98
N ALA A 45 -5.93 9.38 -2.50
CA ALA A 45 -5.40 9.42 -1.15
C ALA A 45 -6.54 9.55 -0.11
N PRO A 46 -7.49 8.60 -0.09
CA PRO A 46 -8.65 8.73 0.79
C PRO A 46 -8.27 8.62 2.25
N LYS A 47 -8.89 9.46 3.07
CA LYS A 47 -8.79 9.37 4.54
C LYS A 47 -10.09 8.81 5.05
N SER A 48 -10.02 7.71 5.75
CA SER A 48 -11.19 6.99 6.26
C SER A 48 -11.11 6.77 7.76
N GLU A 49 -12.27 6.53 8.37
CA GLU A 49 -12.35 6.18 9.78
C GLU A 49 -11.71 4.82 10.03
N GLU A 50 -11.87 3.88 9.08
CA GLU A 50 -11.26 2.56 9.13
C GLU A 50 -9.89 2.64 8.44
N ASN A 51 -8.86 2.87 9.23
CA ASN A 51 -7.51 3.08 8.71
C ASN A 51 -6.47 2.19 9.40
N CYS A 52 -6.90 1.16 10.11
CA CYS A 52 -5.99 0.24 10.82
C CYS A 52 -6.05 -1.14 10.21
N PHE A 53 -4.89 -1.79 10.16
CA PHE A 53 -4.74 -3.16 9.69
C PHE A 53 -3.92 -3.94 10.71
N GLU A 54 -4.07 -5.27 10.65
CA GLU A 54 -3.36 -6.19 11.53
C GLU A 54 -2.34 -6.99 10.74
N TYR A 55 -1.24 -7.35 11.39
CA TYR A 55 -0.22 -8.24 10.82
C TYR A 55 0.53 -8.94 11.94
N GLU A 56 1.32 -9.96 11.61
CA GLU A 56 2.19 -10.62 12.57
C GLU A 56 3.61 -10.07 12.43
N ASN A 57 4.21 -9.67 13.56
CA ASN A 57 5.56 -9.10 13.59
C ASN A 57 6.63 -10.21 13.55
N GLU A 58 7.90 -9.84 13.74
CA GLU A 58 9.04 -10.75 13.70
C GLU A 58 9.02 -11.83 14.78
N ARG A 59 8.19 -11.64 15.79
CA ARG A 59 8.00 -12.63 16.88
C ARG A 59 6.76 -13.49 16.65
N ASN A 60 6.16 -13.40 15.47
CA ASN A 60 4.89 -14.04 15.12
C ASN A 60 3.75 -13.67 16.08
N GLN A 61 3.80 -12.45 16.60
CA GLN A 61 2.76 -11.90 17.47
C GLN A 61 1.86 -10.98 16.67
N PRO A 62 0.53 -11.08 16.84
CA PRO A 62 -0.39 -10.15 16.21
C PRO A 62 -0.16 -8.73 16.71
N THR A 63 -0.16 -7.79 15.79
CA THR A 63 -0.08 -6.38 16.10
C THR A 63 -0.91 -5.61 15.07
N PHE A 64 -1.10 -4.31 15.28
CA PHE A 64 -1.82 -3.48 14.33
C PHE A 64 -1.09 -2.15 14.12
N SER A 65 -1.41 -1.51 13.01
CA SER A 65 -0.92 -0.18 12.72
C SER A 65 -1.99 0.62 11.98
N SER A 66 -1.98 1.92 12.16
CA SER A 66 -2.74 2.83 11.31
C SER A 66 -1.88 3.24 10.12
N PHE A 67 -2.55 3.62 9.02
CA PHE A 67 -1.83 4.05 7.82
C PHE A 67 -2.63 5.13 7.08
N GLY A 68 -1.96 5.80 6.15
CA GLY A 68 -2.60 6.68 5.18
C GLY A 68 -2.22 6.29 3.77
N PHE A 69 -3.17 6.41 2.84
CA PHE A 69 -2.89 6.23 1.41
C PHE A 69 -2.03 7.40 0.92
N GLU A 70 -1.02 7.09 0.12
CA GLU A 70 -0.24 8.11 -0.57
C GLU A 70 -1.00 8.62 -1.78
N GLU A 71 -0.78 9.88 -2.11
CA GLU A 71 -1.38 10.51 -3.28
C GLU A 71 -0.84 9.89 -4.57
N PHE A 72 -1.73 9.53 -5.47
CA PHE A 72 -1.33 9.04 -6.79
C PHE A 72 -1.19 10.23 -7.73
N GLU A 73 0.05 10.51 -8.15
CA GLU A 73 0.37 11.57 -9.09
C GLU A 73 1.37 11.09 -10.12
N THR A 74 1.26 11.61 -11.34
CA THR A 74 2.13 11.22 -12.44
C THR A 74 3.29 12.18 -12.65
N GLU A 75 3.19 13.42 -12.17
CA GLU A 75 4.21 14.46 -12.37
C GLU A 75 5.11 14.61 -11.17
N GLN A 76 4.68 14.14 -10.01
CA GLN A 76 5.44 14.21 -8.78
C GLN A 76 5.53 12.82 -8.19
N SER A 77 6.61 12.60 -7.47
CA SER A 77 6.76 11.33 -6.78
C SER A 77 5.74 11.20 -5.65
N SER A 78 4.85 10.21 -5.78
CA SER A 78 4.21 9.60 -4.64
C SER A 78 5.07 8.43 -4.20
N ALA A 79 4.82 7.85 -3.05
CA ALA A 79 5.60 6.69 -2.61
C ALA A 79 5.55 5.53 -3.61
N SER A 80 4.39 5.28 -4.22
CA SER A 80 4.25 4.25 -5.26
C SER A 80 5.01 4.60 -6.53
N LEU A 81 4.82 5.81 -7.03
CA LEU A 81 5.42 6.26 -8.27
C LEU A 81 6.94 6.33 -8.16
N GLU A 82 7.45 6.87 -7.07
CA GLU A 82 8.88 6.97 -6.81
C GLU A 82 9.55 5.60 -6.78
N ASN A 83 8.93 4.66 -6.10
CA ASN A 83 9.43 3.30 -5.98
C ASN A 83 9.46 2.60 -7.33
N ILE A 84 8.40 2.68 -8.10
CA ILE A 84 8.33 2.09 -9.45
C ILE A 84 9.33 2.79 -10.37
N TYR A 85 9.39 4.11 -10.31
CA TYR A 85 10.31 4.90 -11.14
C TYR A 85 11.76 4.51 -10.86
N ALA A 86 12.14 4.43 -9.61
CA ALA A 86 13.51 4.07 -9.24
C ALA A 86 13.86 2.67 -9.71
N GLN A 87 12.96 1.71 -9.55
CA GLN A 87 13.20 0.34 -10.00
C GLN A 87 13.27 0.23 -11.52
N TYR A 88 12.41 0.97 -12.21
CA TYR A 88 12.33 0.90 -13.67
C TYR A 88 13.48 1.63 -14.37
N ILE A 89 13.79 2.85 -13.90
CA ILE A 89 14.75 3.74 -14.56
C ILE A 89 16.18 3.50 -14.09
N TYR A 90 16.37 3.27 -12.80
CA TYR A 90 17.70 3.17 -12.21
C TYR A 90 18.10 1.75 -11.84
N ASP A 91 17.22 0.80 -12.06
CA ASP A 91 17.43 -0.60 -11.66
C ASP A 91 17.85 -0.69 -10.18
N ASP A 92 17.22 0.11 -9.34
CA ASP A 92 17.55 0.24 -7.93
C ASP A 92 16.34 -0.18 -7.08
N PRO A 93 16.34 -1.41 -6.51
CA PRO A 93 15.23 -1.85 -5.67
C PRO A 93 15.24 -1.11 -4.34
N ILE A 94 14.33 -0.13 -4.22
CA ILE A 94 14.10 0.58 -2.96
C ILE A 94 13.69 -0.46 -1.90
N TYR A 95 14.09 -0.33 -0.69
CA TYR A 95 13.82 -1.28 0.40
C TYR A 95 14.54 -2.63 0.25
N GLY A 96 15.32 -2.83 -0.81
CA GLY A 96 16.01 -4.09 -1.08
C GLY A 96 15.17 -5.14 -1.81
N TYR A 97 13.97 -4.79 -2.28
CA TYR A 97 13.07 -5.71 -2.95
C TYR A 97 12.69 -5.21 -4.34
N GLU A 98 12.81 -6.09 -5.33
CA GLU A 98 12.22 -5.85 -6.65
C GLU A 98 10.73 -6.19 -6.59
N HIS A 99 9.93 -5.51 -7.40
CA HIS A 99 8.50 -5.76 -7.54
C HIS A 99 7.69 -5.52 -6.27
N VAL A 100 8.14 -4.62 -5.40
CA VAL A 100 7.44 -4.18 -4.20
C VAL A 100 7.26 -2.68 -4.29
N TYR A 101 6.00 -2.21 -4.33
CA TYR A 101 5.68 -0.82 -4.64
C TYR A 101 4.77 -0.23 -3.58
N SER A 102 5.20 0.83 -2.94
CA SER A 102 4.46 1.48 -1.86
C SER A 102 3.23 2.22 -2.38
N PHE A 103 2.10 2.07 -1.70
CA PHE A 103 0.89 2.86 -1.94
C PHE A 103 0.42 3.61 -0.70
N GLY A 104 1.09 3.44 0.40
CA GLY A 104 0.72 4.11 1.66
C GLY A 104 1.85 4.05 2.67
N SER A 105 1.66 4.74 3.78
CA SER A 105 2.65 4.77 4.86
C SER A 105 1.98 4.82 6.23
N THR A 106 2.73 4.38 7.25
CA THR A 106 2.29 4.45 8.63
C THR A 106 2.85 5.70 9.31
N GLY A 107 2.34 6.01 10.50
CA GLY A 107 2.85 7.14 11.28
C GLY A 107 4.30 6.98 11.71
N GLU A 108 4.80 5.74 11.80
CA GLU A 108 6.20 5.48 12.11
C GLU A 108 7.12 5.52 10.87
N GLY A 109 6.56 5.74 9.70
CA GLY A 109 7.32 5.83 8.46
C GLY A 109 7.50 4.50 7.72
N HIS A 110 6.80 3.45 8.12
CA HIS A 110 6.80 2.19 7.40
C HIS A 110 5.94 2.30 6.14
N PHE A 111 6.19 1.42 5.18
CA PHE A 111 5.53 1.46 3.87
C PHE A 111 4.55 0.31 3.71
N ILE A 112 3.34 0.63 3.24
CA ILE A 112 2.36 -0.38 2.88
C ILE A 112 2.43 -0.55 1.38
N CYS A 113 2.68 -1.78 0.92
CA CYS A 113 3.10 -2.02 -0.45
C CYS A 113 2.27 -3.08 -1.15
N PHE A 114 2.16 -2.91 -2.46
CA PHE A 114 1.78 -3.99 -3.36
C PHE A 114 3.01 -4.90 -3.55
N ASP A 115 2.83 -6.18 -3.30
CA ASP A 115 3.89 -7.17 -3.41
C ASP A 115 3.65 -8.06 -4.62
N TYR A 116 4.37 -7.76 -5.71
CA TYR A 116 4.27 -8.49 -6.98
C TYR A 116 5.34 -9.57 -7.13
N ARG A 117 6.09 -9.91 -6.07
CA ARG A 117 7.24 -10.81 -6.20
C ARG A 117 6.85 -12.20 -6.70
N ASP A 118 5.67 -12.71 -6.33
CA ASP A 118 5.20 -14.02 -6.77
C ASP A 118 4.65 -14.01 -8.18
N ASP A 119 4.15 -12.87 -8.65
CA ASP A 119 3.56 -12.72 -9.98
C ASP A 119 3.73 -11.28 -10.48
N PRO A 120 4.92 -10.94 -11.03
CA PRO A 120 5.21 -9.56 -11.44
C PRO A 120 4.31 -9.00 -12.53
N LYS A 121 3.65 -9.84 -13.30
CA LYS A 121 2.75 -9.43 -14.37
C LYS A 121 1.27 -9.56 -14.03
N GLY A 122 0.98 -10.02 -12.82
CA GLY A 122 -0.40 -10.16 -12.36
C GLY A 122 -1.02 -8.84 -11.95
N ASP A 123 -2.32 -8.87 -11.68
CA ASP A 123 -3.12 -7.71 -11.30
C ASP A 123 -3.70 -7.82 -9.88
N GLU A 124 -3.31 -8.85 -9.14
CA GLU A 124 -3.75 -9.07 -7.76
C GLU A 124 -2.56 -9.34 -6.83
N PRO A 125 -1.69 -8.34 -6.62
CA PRO A 125 -0.54 -8.50 -5.74
C PRO A 125 -0.99 -8.70 -4.29
N LYS A 126 -0.14 -9.38 -3.53
CA LYS A 126 -0.30 -9.42 -2.08
C LYS A 126 -0.03 -8.05 -1.49
N ILE A 127 -0.45 -7.85 -0.25
CA ILE A 127 -0.18 -6.62 0.50
C ILE A 127 0.82 -6.95 1.61
N CYS A 128 1.84 -6.11 1.74
CA CYS A 128 2.87 -6.28 2.76
C CYS A 128 3.20 -4.94 3.42
N ILE A 129 3.85 -5.02 4.58
CA ILE A 129 4.44 -3.85 5.25
C ILE A 129 5.95 -3.99 5.22
N VAL A 130 6.65 -2.92 4.85
CA VAL A 130 8.11 -2.84 4.87
C VAL A 130 8.52 -1.90 5.99
N ILE A 131 9.33 -2.41 6.92
CA ILE A 131 9.77 -1.65 8.09
C ILE A 131 10.98 -0.79 7.69
N HIS A 132 10.83 0.53 7.77
CA HIS A 132 11.82 1.46 7.20
C HIS A 132 13.17 1.49 7.92
N ASP A 133 13.21 1.13 9.19
CA ASP A 133 14.38 1.31 10.05
C ASP A 133 14.96 0.00 10.61
N GLU A 134 14.46 -1.15 10.19
CA GLU A 134 14.97 -2.44 10.63
C GLU A 134 15.34 -3.30 9.44
N TYR A 135 16.43 -4.03 9.56
CA TYR A 135 17.02 -4.84 8.50
C TYR A 135 17.16 -6.29 8.93
N ASP A 136 16.98 -7.19 7.98
CA ASP A 136 17.32 -8.59 8.15
C ASP A 136 18.85 -8.72 8.08
N GLU A 137 19.45 -9.23 9.14
CA GLU A 137 20.92 -9.36 9.24
C GLU A 137 21.49 -10.30 8.18
N LYS A 138 20.72 -11.27 7.72
CA LYS A 138 21.18 -12.27 6.74
C LYS A 138 21.18 -11.73 5.32
N THR A 139 20.17 -10.94 4.96
CA THR A 139 19.98 -10.47 3.59
C THR A 139 20.40 -9.02 3.39
N GLY A 140 20.47 -8.22 4.45
CA GLY A 140 20.69 -6.78 4.38
C GLY A 140 19.47 -6.00 3.88
N LYS A 141 18.37 -6.67 3.63
CA LYS A 141 17.12 -6.04 3.20
C LYS A 141 16.31 -5.59 4.40
N ARG A 142 15.45 -4.59 4.21
CA ARG A 142 14.53 -4.18 5.26
C ARG A 142 13.57 -5.31 5.60
N LEU A 143 13.10 -5.34 6.84
CA LEU A 143 12.11 -6.35 7.25
C LEU A 143 10.81 -6.13 6.48
N LEU A 144 10.22 -7.23 6.05
CA LEU A 144 8.95 -7.22 5.32
C LEU A 144 8.04 -8.29 5.91
N PHE A 145 6.79 -7.91 6.20
CA PHE A 145 5.80 -8.83 6.75
C PHE A 145 4.55 -8.85 5.88
N PRO A 146 3.98 -10.04 5.64
CA PRO A 146 2.69 -10.14 4.93
C PRO A 146 1.57 -9.46 5.72
N VAL A 147 0.66 -8.81 5.01
CA VAL A 147 -0.53 -8.18 5.60
C VAL A 147 -1.81 -8.80 5.07
N ALA A 148 -1.94 -8.97 3.76
CA ALA A 148 -3.14 -9.52 3.15
C ALA A 148 -2.82 -10.23 1.85
N GLU A 149 -3.71 -11.14 1.43
CA GLU A 149 -3.54 -11.92 0.21
C GLU A 149 -3.75 -11.10 -1.06
N ASN A 150 -4.56 -10.04 -0.98
CA ASN A 150 -4.80 -9.12 -2.09
C ASN A 150 -5.37 -7.80 -1.54
N PHE A 151 -5.57 -6.84 -2.42
CA PHE A 151 -6.06 -5.52 -2.02
C PHE A 151 -7.51 -5.58 -1.50
N GLU A 152 -8.35 -6.43 -2.07
CA GLU A 152 -9.73 -6.59 -1.60
C GLU A 152 -9.77 -7.06 -0.14
N ALA A 153 -9.00 -8.11 0.19
CA ALA A 153 -8.92 -8.61 1.55
C ALA A 153 -8.37 -7.56 2.50
N PHE A 154 -7.35 -6.80 2.08
CA PHE A 154 -6.78 -5.71 2.86
C PHE A 154 -7.86 -4.67 3.19
N LEU A 155 -8.57 -4.22 2.17
CA LEU A 155 -9.58 -3.18 2.32
C LEU A 155 -10.75 -3.63 3.21
N ASP A 156 -11.22 -4.86 3.01
CA ASP A 156 -12.35 -5.42 3.76
C ASP A 156 -12.02 -5.67 5.24
N ASP A 157 -10.73 -5.85 5.57
CA ASP A 157 -10.29 -6.10 6.94
C ASP A 157 -9.89 -4.84 7.69
N LEU A 158 -9.93 -3.67 7.06
CA LEU A 158 -9.62 -2.42 7.75
C LEU A 158 -10.61 -2.14 8.88
N LYS A 159 -10.08 -1.68 10.01
CA LYS A 159 -10.83 -1.37 11.22
C LYS A 159 -10.50 0.05 11.68
N SER A 160 -11.38 0.60 12.52
CA SER A 160 -11.10 1.88 13.15
C SER A 160 -10.04 1.72 14.25
N PHE A 161 -9.39 2.82 14.58
CA PHE A 161 -8.41 2.85 15.68
C PHE A 161 -9.06 2.42 17.01
N ASP A 162 -10.28 2.88 17.26
CA ASP A 162 -11.00 2.54 18.49
C ASP A 162 -11.26 1.04 18.60
N GLU A 163 -11.64 0.39 17.51
CA GLU A 163 -11.82 -1.06 17.47
C GLU A 163 -10.53 -1.80 17.78
N MET A 164 -9.41 -1.32 17.25
CA MET A 164 -8.10 -1.94 17.49
C MET A 164 -7.64 -1.72 18.92
N MET A 165 -7.84 -0.54 19.48
CA MET A 165 -7.51 -0.27 20.87
C MET A 165 -8.30 -1.15 21.82
N GLU A 166 -9.58 -1.37 21.54
CA GLU A 166 -10.42 -2.28 22.32
C GLU A 166 -9.92 -3.72 22.24
N LYS A 167 -9.57 -4.18 21.03
CA LYS A 167 -9.09 -5.54 20.81
C LYS A 167 -7.76 -5.82 21.49
N TYR A 168 -6.86 -4.85 21.49
CA TYR A 168 -5.48 -5.02 21.99
C TYR A 168 -5.26 -4.42 23.38
N SER A 169 -6.30 -3.99 24.06
CA SER A 169 -6.18 -3.48 25.42
C SER A 169 -6.22 -4.58 26.49
#